data_e851657fdfcd7d08c38ce098833b70ea
#
_entry.id   e851657fdfcd7d08c38ce098833b70ea
#
_cell.length_a   1.000
_cell.length_b   1.000
_cell.length_c   1.000
_cell.angle_alpha   90.00
_cell.angle_beta   90.00
_cell.angle_gamma   90.00
#
_symmetry.space_group_name_H-M   'P 1'
#
loop_
_entity.id
_entity.type
_entity.pdbx_description
1 polymer ?
#
loop_
_entity_poly.entity_id
_entity_poly.type
_entity_poly.pdbx_seq_one_letter_code
_entity_poly.pdbx_strand_id
1 'polypeptide(L)'
;MQTGLKSIDSLIPVGRGQRELIIGDRQTGKTAVAIDAIINQKKINESSDEKKKLYCVYVAIGQKRSTVAQITKTLEEAGALKYTTIVAATASDSAPLQFLAPYTGCTIGEYFRDNGMHALIVYDDLSKQAVAYRQMSLLLRRPPGREACLLYTSPSPRD
;
A
#
# COMPACT_ATOMS: atom_id res chain seq x y z
N MET A 1 -0.11 -11.86 -10.57
CA MET A 1 -0.97 -11.85 -9.36
C MET A 1 -2.41 -11.74 -9.81
N GLN A 2 -3.30 -12.51 -9.23
CA GLN A 2 -4.74 -12.39 -9.54
C GLN A 2 -5.37 -11.43 -8.53
N THR A 3 -5.85 -10.29 -9.00
CA THR A 3 -6.53 -9.30 -8.15
C THR A 3 -7.97 -9.68 -7.86
N GLY A 4 -8.55 -10.58 -8.66
CA GLY A 4 -9.97 -10.94 -8.64
C GLY A 4 -10.87 -9.92 -9.32
N LEU A 5 -10.33 -8.83 -9.81
CA LEU A 5 -11.05 -7.83 -10.59
C LEU A 5 -10.90 -8.17 -12.08
N LYS A 6 -11.99 -8.60 -12.72
CA LYS A 6 -11.98 -9.09 -14.10
C LYS A 6 -11.35 -8.10 -15.10
N SER A 7 -11.63 -6.81 -14.94
CA SER A 7 -11.08 -5.77 -15.80
C SER A 7 -9.55 -5.64 -15.69
N ILE A 8 -9.01 -5.79 -14.48
CA ILE A 8 -7.58 -5.72 -14.25
C ILE A 8 -6.91 -7.01 -14.72
N ASP A 9 -7.42 -8.15 -14.27
CA ASP A 9 -6.79 -9.44 -14.53
C ASP A 9 -6.80 -9.83 -16.02
N SER A 10 -7.79 -9.33 -16.80
CA SER A 10 -7.90 -9.63 -18.23
C SER A 10 -7.19 -8.63 -19.14
N LEU A 11 -7.16 -7.34 -18.78
CA LEU A 11 -6.65 -6.27 -19.65
C LEU A 11 -5.27 -5.77 -19.23
N ILE A 12 -5.00 -5.72 -17.92
CA ILE A 12 -3.77 -5.19 -17.35
C ILE A 12 -3.29 -6.13 -16.24
N PRO A 13 -2.89 -7.36 -16.58
CA PRO A 13 -2.51 -8.34 -15.56
C PRO A 13 -1.28 -7.88 -14.78
N VAL A 14 -1.38 -7.89 -13.47
CA VAL A 14 -0.29 -7.48 -12.57
C VAL A 14 0.61 -8.67 -12.26
N GLY A 15 1.88 -8.57 -12.60
CA GLY A 15 2.92 -9.55 -12.28
C GLY A 15 3.32 -9.52 -10.79
N ARG A 16 3.86 -10.63 -10.27
CA ARG A 16 4.52 -10.62 -8.96
C ARG A 16 5.86 -9.90 -9.09
N GLY A 17 6.13 -8.98 -8.15
CA GLY A 17 7.30 -8.08 -8.21
C GLY A 17 7.07 -6.81 -9.03
N GLN A 18 5.92 -6.65 -9.66
CA GLN A 18 5.56 -5.45 -10.41
C GLN A 18 5.10 -4.34 -9.46
N ARG A 19 5.35 -3.09 -9.86
CA ARG A 19 4.83 -1.89 -9.20
C ARG A 19 3.75 -1.29 -10.07
N GLU A 20 2.60 -1.01 -9.48
CA GLU A 20 1.47 -0.39 -10.14
C GLU A 20 1.04 0.88 -9.41
N LEU A 21 0.73 1.91 -10.16
CA LEU A 21 0.24 3.17 -9.65
C LEU A 21 -1.24 3.31 -9.96
N ILE A 22 -2.06 3.44 -8.92
CA ILE A 22 -3.48 3.72 -9.04
C ILE A 22 -3.70 5.22 -8.85
N ILE A 23 -4.05 5.91 -9.92
CA ILE A 23 -4.31 7.36 -9.93
C ILE A 23 -5.81 7.59 -10.05
N GLY A 24 -6.30 8.60 -9.35
CA GLY A 24 -7.68 9.06 -9.44
C GLY A 24 -7.99 10.12 -8.38
N ASP A 25 -9.08 10.83 -8.57
CA ASP A 25 -9.57 11.82 -7.63
C ASP A 25 -10.02 11.22 -6.30
N ARG A 26 -10.38 12.06 -5.35
CA ARG A 26 -10.93 11.60 -4.07
C ARG A 26 -12.21 10.82 -4.32
N GLN A 27 -12.39 9.73 -3.56
CA GLN A 27 -13.60 8.89 -3.60
C GLN A 27 -13.85 8.17 -4.94
N THR A 28 -12.84 7.99 -5.79
CA THR A 28 -12.95 7.25 -7.05
C THR A 28 -12.77 5.74 -6.91
N GLY A 29 -12.76 5.21 -5.69
CA GLY A 29 -12.67 3.75 -5.47
C GLY A 29 -11.24 3.18 -5.43
N LYS A 30 -10.19 4.02 -5.40
CA LYS A 30 -8.78 3.56 -5.33
C LYS A 30 -8.54 2.57 -4.18
N THR A 31 -8.97 2.94 -2.99
CA THR A 31 -8.87 2.09 -1.80
C THR A 31 -9.66 0.79 -1.95
N ALA A 32 -10.84 0.85 -2.57
CA ALA A 32 -11.66 -0.33 -2.81
C ALA A 32 -10.94 -1.37 -3.69
N VAL A 33 -10.32 -0.92 -4.79
CA VAL A 33 -9.51 -1.78 -5.66
C VAL A 33 -8.40 -2.49 -4.86
N ALA A 34 -7.69 -1.77 -4.00
CA ALA A 34 -6.63 -2.31 -3.18
C ALA A 34 -7.15 -3.33 -2.14
N ILE A 35 -8.26 -3.01 -1.46
CA ILE A 35 -8.88 -3.89 -0.47
C ILE A 35 -9.42 -5.16 -1.13
N ASP A 36 -10.11 -5.04 -2.27
CA ASP A 36 -10.61 -6.19 -3.02
C ASP A 36 -9.47 -7.09 -3.48
N ALA A 37 -8.35 -6.51 -3.95
CA ALA A 37 -7.16 -7.29 -4.32
C ALA A 37 -6.60 -8.08 -3.12
N ILE A 38 -6.60 -7.51 -1.91
CA ILE A 38 -6.19 -8.20 -0.69
C ILE A 38 -7.17 -9.33 -0.33
N ILE A 39 -8.46 -9.04 -0.31
CA ILE A 39 -9.51 -10.02 0.04
C ILE A 39 -9.49 -11.22 -0.91
N ASN A 40 -9.31 -10.96 -2.20
CA ASN A 40 -9.31 -12.00 -3.23
C ASN A 40 -8.10 -12.95 -3.16
N GLN A 41 -7.05 -12.62 -2.40
CA GLN A 41 -5.94 -13.54 -2.13
C GLN A 41 -6.32 -14.68 -1.18
N LYS A 42 -7.46 -14.60 -0.48
CA LYS A 42 -7.90 -15.61 0.48
C LYS A 42 -7.90 -17.02 -0.10
N LYS A 43 -8.50 -17.20 -1.28
CA LYS A 43 -8.57 -18.52 -1.95
C LYS A 43 -7.19 -19.11 -2.24
N ILE A 44 -6.23 -18.26 -2.62
CA ILE A 44 -4.87 -18.68 -2.93
C ILE A 44 -4.14 -19.04 -1.63
N ASN A 45 -4.37 -18.26 -0.57
CA ASN A 45 -3.72 -18.46 0.73
C ASN A 45 -4.30 -19.63 1.53
N GLU A 46 -5.52 -20.06 1.24
CA GLU A 46 -6.13 -21.27 1.79
C GLU A 46 -5.61 -22.56 1.10
N SER A 47 -4.94 -22.43 -0.03
CA SER A 47 -4.32 -23.58 -0.69
C SER A 47 -3.15 -24.13 0.14
N SER A 48 -2.90 -25.43 0.07
CA SER A 48 -1.80 -26.09 0.79
C SER A 48 -0.40 -25.77 0.25
N ASP A 49 -0.31 -25.03 -0.85
CA ASP A 49 0.97 -24.70 -1.51
C ASP A 49 1.55 -23.40 -0.91
N GLU A 50 2.47 -23.56 0.04
CA GLU A 50 3.16 -22.44 0.70
C GLU A 50 3.83 -21.47 -0.29
N LYS A 51 4.33 -21.98 -1.43
CA LYS A 51 5.01 -21.15 -2.45
C LYS A 51 4.06 -20.24 -3.20
N LYS A 52 2.75 -20.48 -3.15
CA LYS A 52 1.75 -19.63 -3.81
C LYS A 52 1.15 -18.58 -2.91
N LYS A 53 1.30 -18.73 -1.60
CA LYS A 53 0.77 -17.77 -0.62
C LYS A 53 1.29 -16.37 -0.86
N LEU A 54 0.42 -15.39 -0.65
CA LEU A 54 0.71 -13.97 -0.78
C LEU A 54 0.37 -13.28 0.54
N TYR A 55 1.38 -12.78 1.23
CA TYR A 55 1.21 -11.97 2.42
C TYR A 55 0.95 -10.53 2.02
N CYS A 56 0.04 -9.86 2.70
CA CYS A 56 -0.36 -8.51 2.36
C CYS A 56 0.09 -7.52 3.44
N VAL A 57 0.55 -6.36 3.03
CA VAL A 57 0.86 -5.23 3.91
C VAL A 57 0.08 -4.03 3.42
N TYR A 58 -0.85 -3.54 4.24
CA TYR A 58 -1.60 -2.33 3.95
C TYR A 58 -1.05 -1.17 4.76
N VAL A 59 -0.53 -0.16 4.08
CA VAL A 59 0.07 1.03 4.69
C VAL A 59 -0.88 2.21 4.55
N ALA A 60 -1.53 2.60 5.64
CA ALA A 60 -2.41 3.76 5.71
C ALA A 60 -1.61 4.99 6.12
N ILE A 61 -1.50 5.98 5.22
CA ILE A 61 -0.71 7.20 5.44
C ILE A 61 -1.64 8.40 5.52
N GLY A 62 -1.65 9.09 6.66
CA GLY A 62 -2.42 10.32 6.86
C GLY A 62 -3.93 10.16 6.73
N GLN A 63 -4.45 8.96 6.89
CA GLN A 63 -5.90 8.68 6.89
C GLN A 63 -6.51 8.95 8.25
N LYS A 64 -7.83 9.16 8.29
CA LYS A 64 -8.57 9.27 9.55
C LYS A 64 -8.56 7.92 10.27
N ARG A 65 -8.46 7.92 11.60
CA ARG A 65 -8.53 6.70 12.43
C ARG A 65 -9.78 5.88 12.17
N SER A 66 -10.93 6.55 11.99
CA SER A 66 -12.19 5.89 11.65
C SER A 66 -12.15 5.12 10.34
N THR A 67 -11.47 5.68 9.32
CA THR A 67 -11.29 5.01 8.02
C THR A 67 -10.41 3.77 8.17
N VAL A 68 -9.31 3.88 8.91
CA VAL A 68 -8.43 2.73 9.18
C VAL A 68 -9.16 1.64 9.95
N ALA A 69 -9.94 2.02 10.96
CA ALA A 69 -10.75 1.07 11.74
C ALA A 69 -11.80 0.35 10.86
N GLN A 70 -12.46 1.08 9.95
CA GLN A 70 -13.41 0.49 9.02
C GLN A 70 -12.75 -0.50 8.05
N ILE A 71 -11.58 -0.16 7.50
CA ILE A 71 -10.80 -1.04 6.63
C ILE A 71 -10.40 -2.31 7.40
N THR A 72 -9.89 -2.14 8.62
CA THR A 72 -9.52 -3.27 9.48
C THR A 72 -10.70 -4.20 9.71
N LYS A 73 -11.86 -3.65 10.04
CA LYS A 73 -13.09 -4.42 10.21
C LYS A 73 -13.51 -5.16 8.95
N THR A 74 -13.46 -4.49 7.80
CA THR A 74 -13.77 -5.12 6.50
C THR A 74 -12.85 -6.30 6.20
N LEU A 75 -11.54 -6.15 6.45
CA LEU A 75 -10.57 -7.22 6.27
C LEU A 75 -10.76 -8.37 7.27
N GLU A 76 -11.17 -8.06 8.50
CA GLU A 76 -11.49 -9.05 9.53
C GLU A 76 -12.73 -9.87 9.13
N GLU A 77 -13.82 -9.22 8.78
CA GLU A 77 -15.06 -9.86 8.34
C GLU A 77 -14.84 -10.76 7.10
N ALA A 78 -13.97 -10.34 6.18
CA ALA A 78 -13.56 -11.15 5.04
C ALA A 78 -12.60 -12.30 5.41
N GLY A 79 -12.06 -12.32 6.63
CA GLY A 79 -11.06 -13.30 7.07
C GLY A 79 -9.66 -13.06 6.47
N ALA A 80 -9.41 -11.86 5.96
CA ALA A 80 -8.14 -11.49 5.32
C ALA A 80 -7.06 -11.04 6.31
N LEU A 81 -7.40 -10.70 7.55
CA LEU A 81 -6.42 -10.29 8.57
C LEU A 81 -5.40 -11.39 8.91
N LYS A 82 -5.72 -12.65 8.67
CA LYS A 82 -4.80 -13.78 8.94
C LYS A 82 -3.49 -13.71 8.16
N TYR A 83 -3.51 -13.04 7.00
CA TYR A 83 -2.35 -12.88 6.11
C TYR A 83 -2.06 -11.42 5.78
N THR A 84 -2.71 -10.47 6.47
CA THR A 84 -2.55 -9.04 6.22
C THR A 84 -2.02 -8.34 7.45
N THR A 85 -0.96 -7.55 7.27
CA THR A 85 -0.42 -6.63 8.27
C THR A 85 -0.86 -5.21 7.93
N ILE A 86 -1.36 -4.48 8.91
CA ILE A 86 -1.75 -3.07 8.75
C ILE A 86 -0.73 -2.19 9.45
N VAL A 87 -0.12 -1.28 8.68
CA VAL A 87 0.76 -0.23 9.19
C VAL A 87 0.02 1.10 9.05
N ALA A 88 -0.27 1.76 10.14
CA ALA A 88 -1.04 2.98 10.11
C ALA A 88 -0.28 4.16 10.76
N ALA A 89 -0.11 5.23 9.98
CA ALA A 89 0.23 6.55 10.48
C ALA A 89 -0.91 7.49 10.12
N THR A 90 -1.75 7.79 11.09
CA THR A 90 -3.01 8.54 10.88
C THR A 90 -2.78 10.03 10.71
N ALA A 91 -3.81 10.76 10.32
CA ALA A 91 -3.74 12.22 10.15
C ALA A 91 -3.42 12.98 11.47
N SER A 92 -3.64 12.35 12.62
CA SER A 92 -3.30 12.92 13.94
C SER A 92 -1.86 12.61 14.38
N ASP A 93 -1.16 11.74 13.66
CA ASP A 93 0.23 11.41 13.98
C ASP A 93 1.18 12.46 13.38
N SER A 94 2.38 12.56 13.94
CA SER A 94 3.37 13.53 13.49
C SER A 94 3.84 13.30 12.05
N ALA A 95 4.26 14.35 11.36
CA ALA A 95 4.77 14.25 10.00
C ALA A 95 5.93 13.24 9.83
N PRO A 96 6.90 13.15 10.76
CA PRO A 96 7.93 12.11 10.69
C PRO A 96 7.37 10.68 10.68
N LEU A 97 6.34 10.39 11.47
CA LEU A 97 5.72 9.07 11.51
C LEU A 97 4.99 8.76 10.18
N GLN A 98 4.27 9.72 9.64
CA GLN A 98 3.61 9.58 8.34
C GLN A 98 4.64 9.39 7.20
N PHE A 99 5.79 10.03 7.29
CA PHE A 99 6.88 9.87 6.34
C PHE A 99 7.52 8.48 6.43
N LEU A 100 7.73 7.94 7.63
CA LEU A 100 8.38 6.65 7.86
C LEU A 100 7.47 5.44 7.60
N ALA A 101 6.15 5.60 7.66
CA ALA A 101 5.21 4.49 7.53
C ALA A 101 5.40 3.65 6.25
N PRO A 102 5.60 4.21 5.06
CA PRO A 102 5.86 3.42 3.85
C PRO A 102 7.14 2.60 3.93
N TYR A 103 8.20 3.13 4.52
CA TYR A 103 9.46 2.41 4.71
C TYR A 103 9.28 1.22 5.66
N THR A 104 8.54 1.42 6.74
CA THR A 104 8.19 0.34 7.68
C THR A 104 7.41 -0.76 6.96
N GLY A 105 6.38 -0.39 6.17
CA GLY A 105 5.62 -1.36 5.39
C GLY A 105 6.47 -2.09 4.36
N CYS A 106 7.41 -1.39 3.71
CA CYS A 106 8.35 -1.98 2.78
C CYS A 106 9.24 -3.02 3.46
N THR A 107 9.83 -2.68 4.61
CA THR A 107 10.70 -3.59 5.38
C THR A 107 9.95 -4.87 5.79
N ILE A 108 8.68 -4.76 6.20
CA ILE A 108 7.86 -5.94 6.50
C ILE A 108 7.68 -6.80 5.24
N GLY A 109 7.40 -6.19 4.09
CA GLY A 109 7.27 -6.90 2.81
C GLY A 109 8.58 -7.54 2.36
N GLU A 110 9.72 -6.89 2.58
CA GLU A 110 11.05 -7.39 2.29
C GLU A 110 11.38 -8.64 3.11
N TYR A 111 10.97 -8.70 4.36
CA TYR A 111 11.11 -9.90 5.18
C TYR A 111 10.49 -11.13 4.50
N PHE A 112 9.28 -11.01 3.97
CA PHE A 112 8.65 -12.11 3.23
C PHE A 112 9.42 -12.47 1.95
N ARG A 113 9.82 -11.47 1.17
CA ARG A 113 10.60 -11.64 -0.05
C ARG A 113 11.91 -12.39 0.22
N ASP A 114 12.66 -11.96 1.22
CA ASP A 114 13.98 -12.49 1.53
C ASP A 114 13.92 -13.93 2.09
N ASN A 115 12.78 -14.32 2.63
CA ASN A 115 12.49 -15.69 3.05
C ASN A 115 11.82 -16.55 1.96
N GLY A 116 11.84 -16.10 0.70
CA GLY A 116 11.30 -16.86 -0.43
C GLY A 116 9.77 -16.88 -0.53
N MET A 117 9.10 -16.01 0.21
CA MET A 117 7.66 -15.84 0.18
C MET A 117 7.27 -14.65 -0.72
N HIS A 118 5.99 -14.47 -1.01
CA HIS A 118 5.50 -13.34 -1.79
C HIS A 118 4.77 -12.35 -0.92
N ALA A 119 4.98 -11.06 -1.20
CA ALA A 119 4.29 -9.97 -0.53
C ALA A 119 3.60 -9.03 -1.52
N LEU A 120 2.42 -8.55 -1.13
CA LEU A 120 1.72 -7.43 -1.75
C LEU A 120 1.74 -6.27 -0.76
N ILE A 121 2.30 -5.14 -1.17
CA ILE A 121 2.31 -3.93 -0.35
C ILE A 121 1.43 -2.89 -1.02
N VAL A 122 0.51 -2.33 -0.25
CA VAL A 122 -0.37 -1.25 -0.68
C VAL A 122 -0.04 0.01 0.12
N TYR A 123 0.29 1.09 -0.57
CA TYR A 123 0.50 2.41 0.06
C TYR A 123 -0.71 3.32 -0.22
N ASP A 124 -1.46 3.67 0.78
CA ASP A 124 -2.65 4.51 0.67
C ASP A 124 -2.58 5.72 1.64
N ASP A 125 -2.14 6.88 1.18
CA ASP A 125 -1.60 7.21 -0.15
C ASP A 125 -0.24 7.91 -0.03
N LEU A 126 0.55 7.79 -1.09
CA LEU A 126 1.88 8.42 -1.17
C LEU A 126 1.83 9.95 -1.32
N SER A 127 0.70 10.52 -1.75
CA SER A 127 0.52 11.97 -1.82
C SER A 127 0.60 12.59 -0.42
N LYS A 128 0.04 11.92 0.58
CA LYS A 128 0.13 12.35 1.98
C LYS A 128 1.53 12.20 2.56
N GLN A 129 2.26 11.16 2.15
CA GLN A 129 3.68 11.04 2.48
C GLN A 129 4.48 12.23 1.92
N ALA A 130 4.22 12.64 0.68
CA ALA A 130 4.90 13.79 0.08
C ALA A 130 4.58 15.10 0.83
N VAL A 131 3.34 15.26 1.30
CA VAL A 131 2.96 16.40 2.17
C VAL A 131 3.72 16.35 3.49
N ALA A 132 3.81 15.20 4.13
CA ALA A 132 4.56 15.02 5.38
C ALA A 132 6.05 15.33 5.19
N TYR A 133 6.64 14.87 4.08
CA TYR A 133 8.03 15.20 3.73
C TYR A 133 8.26 16.71 3.58
N ARG A 134 7.36 17.40 2.87
CA ARG A 134 7.44 18.88 2.76
C ARG A 134 7.37 19.57 4.11
N GLN A 135 6.47 19.14 4.99
CA GLN A 135 6.38 19.68 6.35
C GLN A 135 7.67 19.48 7.14
N MET A 136 8.25 18.29 7.07
CA MET A 136 9.55 18.01 7.71
C MET A 136 10.66 18.89 7.15
N SER A 137 10.74 19.03 5.83
CA SER A 137 11.77 19.85 5.17
C SER A 137 11.67 21.32 5.61
N LEU A 138 10.46 21.86 5.70
CA LEU A 138 10.22 23.23 6.18
C LEU A 138 10.63 23.39 7.64
N LEU A 139 10.32 22.42 8.52
CA LEU A 139 10.74 22.45 9.91
C LEU A 139 12.26 22.41 10.06
N LEU A 140 12.94 21.67 9.17
CA LEU A 140 14.40 21.57 9.13
C LEU A 140 15.05 22.74 8.36
N ARG A 141 14.25 23.76 7.95
CA ARG A 141 14.70 24.90 7.13
C ARG A 141 15.41 24.47 5.84
N ARG A 142 15.01 23.36 5.27
CA ARG A 142 15.50 22.85 3.99
C ARG A 142 14.44 23.07 2.92
N PRO A 143 14.80 23.52 1.70
CA PRO A 143 13.85 23.58 0.61
C PRO A 143 13.36 22.16 0.30
N PRO A 144 12.05 21.92 0.15
CA PRO A 144 11.55 20.64 -0.32
C PRO A 144 12.04 20.42 -1.75
N GLY A 145 12.77 19.32 -1.98
CA GLY A 145 13.25 18.96 -3.30
C GLY A 145 12.11 18.49 -4.23
N ARG A 146 12.45 18.24 -5.47
CA ARG A 146 11.51 17.68 -6.48
C ARG A 146 10.90 16.34 -6.05
N GLU A 147 11.59 15.59 -5.20
CA GLU A 147 11.14 14.30 -4.65
C GLU A 147 9.81 14.39 -3.88
N ALA A 148 9.41 15.59 -3.45
CA ALA A 148 8.09 15.81 -2.85
C ALA A 148 6.94 15.86 -3.87
N CYS A 149 7.23 15.75 -5.18
CA CYS A 149 6.23 15.81 -6.25
C CYS A 149 6.20 14.48 -7.01
N LEU A 150 5.52 13.50 -6.47
CA LEU A 150 5.49 12.12 -6.97
C LEU A 150 4.94 11.98 -8.40
N LEU A 151 4.06 12.88 -8.84
CA LEU A 151 3.41 12.77 -10.14
C LEU A 151 4.26 13.25 -11.31
N TYR A 152 5.17 14.21 -11.07
CA TYR A 152 5.91 14.88 -12.15
C TYR A 152 7.40 14.57 -12.17
N THR A 153 7.95 13.95 -11.14
CA THR A 153 9.39 13.81 -10.97
C THR A 153 9.88 12.41 -10.67
N SER A 154 9.01 11.44 -10.46
CA SER A 154 9.43 10.04 -10.39
C SER A 154 9.83 9.59 -11.78
N PRO A 155 11.07 9.13 -11.99
CA PRO A 155 11.43 8.51 -13.25
C PRO A 155 10.52 7.31 -13.49
N SER A 156 10.01 7.20 -14.72
CA SER A 156 9.28 6.02 -15.13
C SER A 156 10.24 4.81 -15.05
N PRO A 157 9.77 3.63 -14.65
CA PRO A 157 10.58 2.42 -14.71
C PRO A 157 11.05 2.06 -16.14
N ARG A 158 10.60 2.81 -17.14
CA ARG A 158 10.93 2.64 -18.55
C ARG A 158 11.89 3.69 -19.09
N ASP A 159 12.22 4.70 -18.29
CA ASP A 159 13.25 5.69 -18.56
C ASP A 159 14.56 5.26 -17.91
#